data_78eedef4919bb493a24bc48941649902
#
_entry.id   78eedef4919bb493a24bc48941649902
#
_cell.length_a   1.000
_cell.length_b   1.000
_cell.length_c   1.000
_cell.angle_alpha   90.00
_cell.angle_beta   90.00
_cell.angle_gamma   90.00
#
_symmetry.space_group_name_H-M   'P 1'
#
loop_
_entity.id
_entity.type
_entity.pdbx_description
1 polymer ?
#
loop_
_entity_poly.entity_id
_entity_poly.type
_entity_poly.pdbx_seq_one_letter_code
_entity_poly.pdbx_strand_id
1 'polypeptide(L)'
;MLRKVPMVTVDGEDKIELKGSSNFKVYMNGKPSNLLSNNPSVVLKSMPASSVKNIEVITEPGVKYDAEGIGGIINIIMVKNTLQGYTGSVSLNTITNGRIFGSGYLSLKAGKFGLSANYNCDRDNTPWNDASSMREDLNNKEEHYLNQVGRSKSRAPYHFGNLEGSYEIDSLNLLTVGIGLYLGTTRSVLEYAVKMLDADRNPVYSYNRNSESSRKSGSADMNVDYQRSTRKK
;
A
#
# COMPACT_ATOMS: atom_id res chain seq x y z
N MET A 1 13.47 -4.26 -1.58
CA MET A 1 13.34 -5.73 -1.71
C MET A 1 12.82 -6.15 -3.08
N LEU A 2 11.65 -5.74 -3.52
CA LEU A 2 11.01 -6.12 -4.80
C LEU A 2 11.81 -5.75 -6.07
N ARG A 3 12.57 -4.67 -6.09
CA ARG A 3 13.41 -4.25 -7.24
C ARG A 3 14.44 -5.29 -7.71
N LYS A 4 14.66 -6.34 -6.91
CA LYS A 4 15.56 -7.47 -7.24
C LYS A 4 14.81 -8.73 -7.67
N VAL A 5 13.47 -8.69 -7.72
CA VAL A 5 12.63 -9.84 -8.09
C VAL A 5 12.43 -9.83 -9.60
N PRO A 6 12.73 -10.91 -10.30
CA PRO A 6 12.49 -11.01 -11.75
C PRO A 6 11.02 -10.73 -12.09
N MET A 7 10.77 -10.11 -13.23
CA MET A 7 9.43 -9.78 -13.74
C MET A 7 8.62 -8.78 -12.90
N VAL A 8 9.19 -8.25 -11.81
CA VAL A 8 8.55 -7.21 -10.99
C VAL A 8 9.29 -5.89 -11.23
N THR A 9 8.56 -4.86 -11.60
CA THR A 9 9.07 -3.49 -11.72
C THR A 9 8.49 -2.63 -10.62
N VAL A 10 9.31 -1.72 -10.10
CA VAL A 10 8.89 -0.71 -9.11
C VAL A 10 9.39 0.63 -9.62
N ASP A 11 8.49 1.50 -10.01
CA ASP A 11 8.80 2.82 -10.55
C ASP A 11 9.28 3.83 -9.49
N GLY A 12 9.49 5.07 -9.89
CA GLY A 12 9.92 6.15 -9.00
C GLY A 12 8.84 6.58 -7.99
N GLU A 13 7.58 6.31 -8.28
CA GLU A 13 6.42 6.56 -7.41
C GLU A 13 6.05 5.35 -6.55
N ASP A 14 6.91 4.31 -6.57
CA ASP A 14 6.74 3.03 -5.86
C ASP A 14 5.53 2.19 -6.31
N LYS A 15 5.02 2.45 -7.50
CA LYS A 15 4.01 1.61 -8.13
C LYS A 15 4.66 0.29 -8.55
N ILE A 16 4.01 -0.80 -8.16
CA ILE A 16 4.48 -2.15 -8.45
C ILE A 16 3.74 -2.66 -9.67
N GLU A 17 4.47 -3.23 -10.61
CA GLU A 17 3.93 -3.90 -11.78
C GLU A 17 4.55 -5.29 -11.93
N LEU A 18 3.72 -6.25 -12.32
CA LEU A 18 4.13 -7.61 -12.64
C LEU A 18 4.03 -7.81 -14.16
N LYS A 19 5.15 -8.06 -14.84
CA LYS A 19 5.22 -8.11 -16.32
C LYS A 19 4.61 -6.88 -17.02
N GLY A 20 4.76 -5.69 -16.45
CA GLY A 20 4.18 -4.46 -16.99
C GLY A 20 2.66 -4.28 -16.72
N SER A 21 2.05 -5.16 -15.93
CA SER A 21 0.65 -5.06 -15.52
C SER A 21 0.53 -4.70 -14.05
N SER A 22 -0.35 -3.77 -13.72
CA SER A 22 -0.73 -3.47 -12.34
C SER A 22 -1.84 -4.38 -11.80
N ASN A 23 -2.37 -5.28 -12.65
CA ASN A 23 -3.42 -6.23 -12.25
C ASN A 23 -2.81 -7.55 -11.79
N PHE A 24 -2.42 -7.62 -10.53
CA PHE A 24 -1.90 -8.82 -9.87
C PHE A 24 -2.46 -8.94 -8.45
N LYS A 25 -2.46 -10.13 -7.89
CA LYS A 25 -2.77 -10.38 -6.48
C LYS A 25 -1.50 -10.60 -5.68
N VAL A 26 -1.52 -10.20 -4.41
CA VAL A 26 -0.40 -10.48 -3.48
C VAL A 26 -0.87 -11.52 -2.47
N TYR A 27 -0.08 -12.57 -2.34
CA TYR A 27 -0.30 -13.66 -1.40
C TYR A 27 0.75 -13.63 -0.31
N MET A 28 0.39 -14.06 0.86
CA MET A 28 1.30 -14.27 1.98
C MET A 28 1.25 -15.74 2.40
N ASN A 29 2.40 -16.42 2.36
CA ASN A 29 2.51 -17.84 2.67
C ASN A 29 1.52 -18.72 1.86
N GLY A 30 1.27 -18.37 0.61
CA GLY A 30 0.37 -19.09 -0.30
C GLY A 30 -1.12 -18.76 -0.12
N LYS A 31 -1.48 -17.75 0.69
CA LYS A 31 -2.85 -17.33 0.96
C LYS A 31 -3.10 -15.94 0.38
N PRO A 32 -4.29 -15.67 -0.20
CA PRO A 32 -4.63 -14.36 -0.66
C PRO A 32 -4.71 -13.38 0.51
N SER A 33 -4.17 -12.18 0.33
CA SER A 33 -4.30 -11.09 1.27
C SER A 33 -4.91 -9.89 0.56
N ASN A 34 -6.17 -9.59 0.87
CA ASN A 34 -6.87 -8.43 0.30
C ASN A 34 -6.16 -7.14 0.66
N LEU A 35 -5.58 -7.09 1.82
CA LEU A 35 -4.84 -5.97 2.35
C LEU A 35 -3.56 -5.70 1.56
N LEU A 36 -2.77 -6.73 1.27
CA LEU A 36 -1.59 -6.65 0.42
C LEU A 36 -1.97 -6.37 -1.04
N SER A 37 -3.06 -6.92 -1.52
CA SER A 37 -3.52 -6.71 -2.90
C SER A 37 -4.02 -5.28 -3.12
N ASN A 38 -4.66 -4.67 -2.12
CA ASN A 38 -5.17 -3.30 -2.22
C ASN A 38 -4.09 -2.22 -2.04
N ASN A 39 -3.05 -2.50 -1.23
CA ASN A 39 -2.00 -1.54 -0.92
C ASN A 39 -0.60 -2.18 -0.92
N PRO A 40 -0.17 -2.85 -2.02
CA PRO A 40 1.05 -3.64 -2.04
C PRO A 40 2.30 -2.82 -1.74
N SER A 41 2.41 -1.62 -2.28
CA SER A 41 3.59 -0.75 -2.11
C SER A 41 3.80 -0.34 -0.66
N VAL A 42 2.73 0.06 0.02
CA VAL A 42 2.77 0.51 1.41
C VAL A 42 3.18 -0.63 2.33
N VAL A 43 2.53 -1.78 2.18
CA VAL A 43 2.76 -2.94 3.05
C VAL A 43 4.15 -3.51 2.83
N LEU A 44 4.60 -3.64 1.58
CA LEU A 44 5.90 -4.23 1.26
C LEU A 44 7.09 -3.33 1.63
N LYS A 45 6.91 -2.02 1.64
CA LYS A 45 7.91 -1.09 2.16
C LYS A 45 8.10 -1.22 3.67
N SER A 46 7.01 -1.47 4.37
CA SER A 46 7.00 -1.55 5.82
C SER A 46 7.50 -2.89 6.36
N MET A 47 7.55 -3.93 5.52
CA MET A 47 8.05 -5.25 5.92
C MET A 47 9.58 -5.26 6.05
N PRO A 48 10.15 -5.65 7.20
CA PRO A 48 11.58 -5.89 7.32
C PRO A 48 12.02 -6.99 6.33
N ALA A 49 13.09 -6.75 5.57
CA ALA A 49 13.60 -7.75 4.62
C ALA A 49 14.00 -9.07 5.32
N SER A 50 14.40 -9.00 6.59
CA SER A 50 14.74 -10.16 7.42
C SER A 50 13.54 -11.05 7.76
N SER A 51 12.32 -10.54 7.68
CA SER A 51 11.10 -11.33 7.92
C SER A 51 10.64 -12.11 6.68
N VAL A 52 11.19 -11.80 5.51
CA VAL A 52 10.85 -12.46 4.24
C VAL A 52 11.90 -13.51 3.91
N LYS A 53 11.47 -14.76 3.78
CA LYS A 53 12.33 -15.87 3.37
C LYS A 53 12.59 -15.83 1.87
N ASN A 54 11.52 -15.64 1.09
CA ASN A 54 11.57 -15.69 -0.36
C ASN A 54 10.33 -14.97 -0.94
N ILE A 55 10.43 -14.50 -2.18
CA ILE A 55 9.31 -13.94 -2.95
C ILE A 55 9.19 -14.78 -4.23
N GLU A 56 8.03 -15.40 -4.40
CA GLU A 56 7.71 -16.23 -5.56
C GLU A 56 6.80 -15.44 -6.50
N VAL A 57 7.15 -15.46 -7.78
CA VAL A 57 6.32 -14.87 -8.83
C VAL A 57 5.65 -16.00 -9.59
N ILE A 58 4.32 -16.02 -9.55
CA ILE A 58 3.49 -17.03 -10.21
C ILE A 58 2.79 -16.33 -11.39
N THR A 59 3.29 -16.58 -12.58
CA THR A 59 2.82 -15.93 -13.81
C THR A 59 1.67 -16.65 -14.49
N GLU A 60 1.48 -17.91 -14.15
CA GLU A 60 0.39 -18.76 -14.62
C GLU A 60 -0.22 -19.47 -13.43
N PRO A 61 -1.06 -18.75 -12.67
CA PRO A 61 -1.70 -19.33 -11.50
C PRO A 61 -2.69 -20.41 -11.94
N GLY A 62 -2.38 -21.66 -11.57
CA GLY A 62 -3.28 -22.78 -11.81
C GLY A 62 -4.49 -22.80 -10.88
N VAL A 63 -5.31 -23.84 -10.97
CA VAL A 63 -6.60 -24.00 -10.25
C VAL A 63 -6.49 -23.88 -8.73
N LYS A 64 -5.28 -24.00 -8.19
CA LYS A 64 -4.99 -23.83 -6.75
C LYS A 64 -5.18 -22.39 -6.27
N TYR A 65 -5.10 -21.43 -7.16
CA TYR A 65 -5.15 -20.01 -6.84
C TYR A 65 -6.42 -19.40 -7.42
N ASP A 66 -7.15 -18.64 -6.62
CA ASP A 66 -8.27 -17.82 -7.11
C ASP A 66 -7.70 -16.62 -7.89
N ALA A 67 -7.40 -16.88 -9.14
CA ALA A 67 -6.61 -16.00 -10.01
C ALA A 67 -7.34 -15.61 -11.30
N GLU A 68 -8.65 -15.70 -11.32
CA GLU A 68 -9.44 -15.38 -12.50
C GLU A 68 -9.26 -13.89 -12.87
N GLY A 69 -8.87 -13.65 -14.12
CA GLY A 69 -8.74 -12.30 -14.69
C GLY A 69 -7.52 -11.49 -14.24
N ILE A 70 -6.50 -12.10 -13.59
CA ILE A 70 -5.29 -11.39 -13.15
C ILE A 70 -4.04 -11.82 -13.92
N GLY A 71 -3.07 -10.90 -14.07
CA GLY A 71 -1.80 -11.13 -14.77
C GLY A 71 -0.77 -11.98 -14.00
N GLY A 72 -1.08 -12.36 -12.76
CA GLY A 72 -0.22 -13.21 -11.92
C GLY A 72 -0.34 -12.94 -10.44
N ILE A 73 0.50 -13.63 -9.66
CA ILE A 73 0.54 -13.57 -8.20
C ILE A 73 1.97 -13.29 -7.72
N ILE A 74 2.13 -12.39 -6.80
CA ILE A 74 3.35 -12.22 -6.01
C ILE A 74 3.12 -12.87 -4.64
N ASN A 75 3.73 -14.03 -4.40
CA ASN A 75 3.61 -14.77 -3.15
C ASN A 75 4.81 -14.50 -2.24
N ILE A 76 4.57 -13.90 -1.09
CA ILE A 76 5.59 -13.57 -0.11
C ILE A 76 5.64 -14.68 0.93
N ILE A 77 6.75 -15.41 0.94
CA ILE A 77 7.00 -16.44 1.93
C ILE A 77 7.74 -15.84 3.11
N MET A 78 7.12 -15.86 4.26
CA MET A 78 7.72 -15.36 5.49
C MET A 78 8.68 -16.39 6.08
N VAL A 79 9.68 -15.91 6.82
CA VAL A 79 10.56 -16.77 7.60
C VAL A 79 9.72 -17.45 8.69
N LYS A 80 9.66 -18.77 8.66
CA LYS A 80 9.09 -19.53 9.79
C LYS A 80 10.11 -19.53 10.92
N ASN A 81 9.76 -18.95 12.04
CA ASN A 81 10.61 -19.00 13.22
C ASN A 81 10.53 -20.39 13.85
N THR A 82 11.48 -21.25 13.51
CA THR A 82 11.57 -22.62 14.07
C THR A 82 12.33 -22.66 15.40
N LEU A 83 13.09 -21.61 15.69
CA LEU A 83 13.84 -21.47 16.93
C LEU A 83 12.93 -20.91 18.04
N GLN A 84 13.06 -21.45 19.24
CA GLN A 84 12.42 -20.91 20.44
C GLN A 84 13.00 -19.53 20.75
N GLY A 85 12.13 -18.59 21.15
CA GLY A 85 12.54 -17.24 21.50
C GLY A 85 11.72 -16.17 20.82
N TYR A 86 12.25 -14.97 20.83
CA TYR A 86 11.61 -13.81 20.20
C TYR A 86 12.61 -13.03 19.34
N THR A 87 12.08 -12.38 18.34
CA THR A 87 12.82 -11.40 17.55
C THR A 87 11.89 -10.23 17.23
N GLY A 88 12.43 -9.04 17.15
CA GLY A 88 11.64 -7.87 16.83
C GLY A 88 12.50 -6.73 16.31
N SER A 89 11.84 -5.78 15.68
CA SER A 89 12.45 -4.55 15.21
C SER A 89 11.47 -3.40 15.33
N VAL A 90 11.99 -2.21 15.59
CA VAL A 90 11.25 -0.94 15.53
C VAL A 90 12.04 -0.01 14.64
N SER A 91 11.38 0.69 13.74
CA SER A 91 12.00 1.73 12.94
C SER A 91 11.14 2.98 12.91
N LEU A 92 11.81 4.12 12.89
CA LEU A 92 11.21 5.44 12.73
C LEU A 92 12.00 6.19 11.66
N ASN A 93 11.30 6.66 10.66
CA ASN A 93 11.89 7.42 9.55
C ASN A 93 11.17 8.75 9.41
N THR A 94 11.92 9.78 9.06
CA THR A 94 11.37 11.08 8.72
C THR A 94 11.97 11.57 7.41
N ILE A 95 11.20 12.34 6.66
CA ILE A 95 11.63 12.95 5.41
C ILE A 95 11.58 14.47 5.60
N THR A 96 12.39 15.19 4.86
CA THR A 96 12.55 16.65 4.94
C THR A 96 11.24 17.43 4.75
N ASN A 97 10.24 16.85 4.09
CA ASN A 97 8.89 17.42 3.95
C ASN A 97 8.01 17.29 5.22
N GLY A 98 8.55 16.74 6.33
CA GLY A 98 7.84 16.56 7.60
C GLY A 98 6.98 15.27 7.68
N ARG A 99 7.09 14.36 6.71
CA ARG A 99 6.45 13.05 6.78
C ARG A 99 7.18 12.15 7.78
N ILE A 100 6.43 11.48 8.65
CA ILE A 100 6.95 10.53 9.64
C ILE A 100 6.36 9.16 9.35
N PHE A 101 7.24 8.18 9.26
CA PHE A 101 6.89 6.79 9.02
C PHE A 101 7.44 5.93 10.16
N GLY A 102 6.57 5.17 10.82
CA GLY A 102 6.93 4.24 11.90
C GLY A 102 6.57 2.81 11.56
N SER A 103 7.42 1.86 11.92
CA SER A 103 7.13 0.43 11.81
C SER A 103 7.64 -0.35 13.01
N GLY A 104 6.87 -1.37 13.40
CA GLY A 104 7.23 -2.35 14.40
C GLY A 104 6.95 -3.76 13.91
N TYR A 105 7.84 -4.67 14.24
CA TYR A 105 7.70 -6.10 13.97
C TYR A 105 8.09 -6.89 15.22
N LEU A 106 7.31 -7.93 15.52
CA LEU A 106 7.59 -8.89 16.59
C LEU A 106 7.27 -10.30 16.08
N SER A 107 8.14 -11.24 16.37
CA SER A 107 7.91 -12.67 16.19
C SER A 107 8.34 -13.40 17.45
N LEU A 108 7.49 -14.27 17.96
CA LEU A 108 7.69 -15.07 19.16
C LEU A 108 7.41 -16.54 18.85
N LYS A 109 8.24 -17.42 19.35
CA LYS A 109 8.01 -18.86 19.38
C LYS A 109 8.27 -19.39 20.78
N ALA A 110 7.23 -19.96 21.40
CA ALA A 110 7.28 -20.54 22.74
C ALA A 110 6.60 -21.92 22.72
N GLY A 111 7.40 -22.98 22.76
CA GLY A 111 6.92 -24.37 22.64
C GLY A 111 6.15 -24.57 21.33
N LYS A 112 4.90 -24.98 21.45
CA LYS A 112 3.97 -25.19 20.31
C LYS A 112 3.31 -23.90 19.81
N PHE A 113 3.46 -22.81 20.53
CA PHE A 113 2.80 -21.54 20.22
C PHE A 113 3.75 -20.61 19.47
N GLY A 114 3.26 -20.03 18.38
CA GLY A 114 3.94 -18.98 17.62
C GLY A 114 3.04 -17.74 17.52
N LEU A 115 3.65 -16.57 17.59
CA LEU A 115 2.99 -15.29 17.40
C LEU A 115 3.86 -14.44 16.50
N SER A 116 3.25 -13.81 15.50
CA SER A 116 3.88 -12.71 14.77
C SER A 116 2.96 -11.50 14.70
N ALA A 117 3.54 -10.34 14.84
CA ALA A 117 2.82 -9.07 14.74
C ALA A 117 3.64 -8.07 13.95
N ASN A 118 2.99 -7.29 13.12
CA ASN A 118 3.57 -6.10 12.55
C ASN A 118 2.58 -4.94 12.64
N TYR A 119 3.12 -3.75 12.81
CA TYR A 119 2.35 -2.53 12.83
C TYR A 119 3.12 -1.43 12.09
N ASN A 120 2.40 -0.67 11.29
CA ASN A 120 2.97 0.41 10.50
C ASN A 120 2.04 1.61 10.57
N CYS A 121 2.63 2.77 10.70
CA CYS A 121 1.89 4.03 10.64
C CYS A 121 2.65 5.04 9.78
N ASP A 122 1.89 5.84 9.08
CA ASP A 122 2.38 6.95 8.29
C ASP A 122 1.62 8.21 8.71
N ARG A 123 2.36 9.23 9.11
CA ARG A 123 1.84 10.58 9.33
C ARG A 123 2.35 11.46 8.20
N ASP A 124 1.53 11.58 7.18
CA ASP A 124 1.80 12.44 6.05
C ASP A 124 1.57 13.91 6.44
N ASN A 125 2.61 14.72 6.33
CA ASN A 125 2.58 16.15 6.53
C ASN A 125 3.03 16.91 5.28
N THR A 126 2.56 16.45 4.11
CA THR A 126 2.89 17.06 2.83
C THR A 126 2.63 18.58 2.84
N PRO A 127 3.59 19.41 2.43
CA PRO A 127 3.42 20.86 2.33
C PRO A 127 2.43 21.23 1.23
N TRP A 128 2.09 22.51 1.15
CA TRP A 128 1.35 23.04 0.03
C TRP A 128 2.17 22.98 -1.26
N ASN A 129 1.51 22.60 -2.34
CA ASN A 129 2.06 22.66 -3.69
C ASN A 129 1.35 23.76 -4.46
N ASP A 130 2.12 24.71 -4.98
CA ASP A 130 1.62 25.73 -5.87
C ASP A 130 1.42 25.14 -7.27
N ALA A 131 0.35 25.55 -7.93
CA ALA A 131 0.03 25.13 -9.27
C ALA A 131 -0.57 26.28 -10.06
N SER A 132 -0.19 26.39 -11.33
CA SER A 132 -0.78 27.32 -12.25
C SER A 132 -1.06 26.63 -13.57
N SER A 133 -2.16 26.99 -14.21
CA SER A 133 -2.48 26.54 -15.54
C SER A 133 -3.09 27.68 -16.36
N MET A 134 -2.80 27.69 -17.64
CA MET A 134 -3.42 28.57 -18.61
C MET A 134 -3.93 27.72 -19.76
N ARG A 135 -5.18 27.94 -20.12
CA ARG A 135 -5.83 27.32 -21.28
C ARG A 135 -6.28 28.41 -22.23
N GLU A 136 -5.99 28.23 -23.50
CA GLU A 136 -6.44 29.09 -24.59
C GLU A 136 -7.49 28.38 -25.43
N ASP A 137 -8.61 29.03 -25.71
CA ASP A 137 -9.63 28.55 -26.61
C ASP A 137 -9.55 29.33 -27.93
N LEU A 138 -9.02 28.71 -28.96
CA LEU A 138 -8.76 29.32 -30.26
C LEU A 138 -10.06 29.68 -31.04
N ASN A 139 -11.17 29.08 -30.63
CA ASN A 139 -12.46 29.27 -31.34
C ASN A 139 -13.38 30.30 -30.65
N ASN A 140 -13.09 30.67 -29.40
CA ASN A 140 -13.90 31.59 -28.63
C ASN A 140 -13.12 32.87 -28.29
N LYS A 141 -13.49 33.99 -28.86
CA LYS A 141 -12.82 35.28 -28.61
C LYS A 141 -13.31 35.98 -27.35
N GLU A 142 -14.53 35.69 -26.90
CA GLU A 142 -15.11 36.30 -25.69
C GLU A 142 -14.60 35.64 -24.41
N GLU A 143 -14.39 34.33 -24.44
CA GLU A 143 -13.82 33.54 -23.32
C GLU A 143 -12.57 32.82 -23.82
N HIS A 144 -11.52 33.58 -24.08
CA HIS A 144 -10.34 33.10 -24.82
C HIS A 144 -9.27 32.48 -23.90
N TYR A 145 -8.94 33.13 -22.79
CA TYR A 145 -7.89 32.66 -21.86
C TYR A 145 -8.46 32.32 -20.49
N LEU A 146 -8.34 31.08 -20.08
CA LEU A 146 -8.64 30.66 -18.72
C LEU A 146 -7.34 30.52 -17.90
N ASN A 147 -7.12 31.44 -16.99
CA ASN A 147 -5.98 31.42 -16.07
C ASN A 147 -6.41 30.90 -14.70
N GLN A 148 -5.68 29.90 -14.21
CA GLN A 148 -5.90 29.34 -12.88
C GLN A 148 -4.58 29.37 -12.11
N VAL A 149 -4.56 30.03 -10.97
CA VAL A 149 -3.40 30.09 -10.09
C VAL A 149 -3.86 29.73 -8.68
N GLY A 150 -3.15 28.87 -8.03
CA GLY A 150 -3.55 28.44 -6.71
C GLY A 150 -2.61 27.44 -6.10
N ARG A 151 -3.09 26.75 -5.06
CA ARG A 151 -2.32 25.77 -4.32
C ARG A 151 -3.17 24.57 -3.93
N SER A 152 -2.52 23.46 -3.77
CA SER A 152 -3.15 22.21 -3.33
C SER A 152 -2.35 21.56 -2.21
N LYS A 153 -3.04 20.85 -1.36
CA LYS A 153 -2.45 20.04 -0.30
C LYS A 153 -3.22 18.75 -0.18
N SER A 154 -2.50 17.62 -0.20
CA SER A 154 -3.09 16.29 0.03
C SER A 154 -2.34 15.59 1.15
N ARG A 155 -3.07 15.06 2.10
CA ARG A 155 -2.55 14.27 3.23
C ARG A 155 -3.26 12.93 3.27
N ALA A 156 -2.49 11.87 3.44
CA ALA A 156 -2.99 10.51 3.44
C ALA A 156 -2.37 9.65 4.57
N PRO A 157 -2.55 10.06 5.87
CA PRO A 157 -2.09 9.24 6.98
C PRO A 157 -2.80 7.89 7.00
N TYR A 158 -2.06 6.84 7.39
CA TYR A 158 -2.63 5.52 7.54
C TYR A 158 -2.03 4.75 8.72
N HIS A 159 -2.77 3.75 9.16
CA HIS A 159 -2.37 2.73 10.11
C HIS A 159 -2.61 1.36 9.49
N PHE A 160 -1.66 0.49 9.66
CA PHE A 160 -1.71 -0.86 9.13
C PHE A 160 -1.12 -1.83 10.15
N GLY A 161 -1.78 -2.94 10.39
CA GLY A 161 -1.28 -3.97 11.30
C GLY A 161 -1.75 -5.37 10.93
N ASN A 162 -0.90 -6.35 11.18
CA ASN A 162 -1.25 -7.78 11.13
C ASN A 162 -0.84 -8.43 12.44
N LEU A 163 -1.67 -9.36 12.87
CA LEU A 163 -1.39 -10.26 13.97
C LEU A 163 -1.67 -11.69 13.49
N GLU A 164 -0.70 -12.59 13.67
CA GLU A 164 -0.84 -14.01 13.33
C GLU A 164 -0.44 -14.85 14.53
N GLY A 165 -1.34 -15.70 15.00
CA GLY A 165 -1.11 -16.72 16.02
C GLY A 165 -1.06 -18.10 15.37
N SER A 166 -0.13 -18.93 15.78
CA SER A 166 -0.01 -20.33 15.32
C SER A 166 0.12 -21.30 16.48
N TYR A 167 -0.48 -22.46 16.33
CA TYR A 167 -0.41 -23.53 17.32
C TYR A 167 -0.10 -24.87 16.66
N GLU A 168 1.04 -25.47 17.05
CA GLU A 168 1.43 -26.81 16.62
C GLU A 168 0.70 -27.86 17.49
N ILE A 169 -0.41 -28.38 16.96
CA ILE A 169 -1.18 -29.45 17.64
C ILE A 169 -0.23 -30.65 17.86
N ASP A 170 0.46 -31.04 16.81
CA ASP A 170 1.53 -32.04 16.81
C ASP A 170 2.53 -31.75 15.67
N SER A 171 3.50 -32.64 15.44
CA SER A 171 4.58 -32.48 14.43
C SER A 171 4.07 -32.42 12.98
N LEU A 172 2.84 -32.80 12.73
CA LEU A 172 2.23 -32.85 11.39
C LEU A 172 1.08 -31.85 11.21
N ASN A 173 0.52 -31.34 12.29
CA ASN A 173 -0.70 -30.55 12.31
C ASN A 173 -0.44 -29.18 12.90
N LEU A 174 -0.70 -28.13 12.12
CA LEU A 174 -0.55 -26.72 12.48
C LEU A 174 -1.87 -25.98 12.28
N LEU A 175 -2.32 -25.26 13.29
CA LEU A 175 -3.42 -24.31 13.21
C LEU A 175 -2.84 -22.89 13.20
N THR A 176 -3.34 -22.03 12.32
CA THR A 176 -2.94 -20.62 12.24
C THR A 176 -4.18 -19.74 12.18
N VAL A 177 -4.19 -18.66 12.93
CA VAL A 177 -5.22 -17.62 12.92
C VAL A 177 -4.55 -16.29 12.63
N GLY A 178 -5.03 -15.57 11.64
CA GLY A 178 -4.51 -14.27 11.24
C GLY A 178 -5.59 -13.20 11.25
N ILE A 179 -5.24 -11.99 11.65
CA ILE A 179 -6.08 -10.79 11.58
C ILE A 179 -5.25 -9.67 10.96
N GLY A 180 -5.80 -9.02 9.94
CA GLY A 180 -5.24 -7.84 9.31
C GLY A 180 -6.17 -6.64 9.46
N LEU A 181 -5.61 -5.45 9.70
CA LEU A 181 -6.35 -4.20 9.84
C LEU A 181 -5.65 -3.09 9.05
N TYR A 182 -6.43 -2.34 8.30
CA TYR A 182 -6.00 -1.11 7.65
C TYR A 182 -7.00 0.02 7.96
N LEU A 183 -6.47 1.18 8.32
CA LEU A 183 -7.23 2.41 8.52
C LEU A 183 -6.47 3.55 7.86
N GLY A 184 -7.12 4.27 6.95
CA GLY A 184 -6.54 5.40 6.24
C GLY A 184 -7.51 6.57 6.15
N THR A 185 -6.97 7.78 6.05
CA THR A 185 -7.75 8.98 5.79
C THR A 185 -7.02 9.80 4.73
N THR A 186 -7.67 10.11 3.62
CA THR A 186 -7.15 11.05 2.64
C THR A 186 -7.91 12.36 2.75
N ARG A 187 -7.20 13.46 2.96
CA ARG A 187 -7.75 14.81 2.98
C ARG A 187 -7.03 15.66 1.97
N SER A 188 -7.80 16.22 1.03
CA SER A 188 -7.28 17.10 -0.02
C SER A 188 -7.95 18.46 0.07
N VAL A 189 -7.13 19.49 0.02
CA VAL A 189 -7.56 20.89 0.00
C VAL A 189 -7.02 21.54 -1.26
N LEU A 190 -7.86 22.27 -1.95
CA LEU A 190 -7.59 22.92 -3.21
C LEU A 190 -8.08 24.37 -3.13
N GLU A 191 -7.22 25.32 -3.42
CA GLU A 191 -7.53 26.74 -3.43
C GLU A 191 -7.02 27.34 -4.74
N TYR A 192 -7.94 27.84 -5.59
CA TYR A 192 -7.60 28.44 -6.88
C TYR A 192 -8.29 29.79 -7.07
N ALA A 193 -7.55 30.77 -7.57
CA ALA A 193 -8.08 31.94 -8.23
C ALA A 193 -8.22 31.65 -9.73
N VAL A 194 -9.41 31.83 -10.25
CA VAL A 194 -9.76 31.59 -11.65
C VAL A 194 -10.07 32.92 -12.30
N LYS A 195 -9.43 33.20 -13.44
CA LYS A 195 -9.68 34.40 -14.25
C LYS A 195 -9.93 33.99 -15.69
N MET A 196 -11.02 34.44 -16.22
CA MET A 196 -11.35 34.34 -17.66
C MET A 196 -11.08 35.69 -18.32
N LEU A 197 -10.37 35.67 -19.43
CA LEU A 197 -10.02 36.83 -20.21
C LEU A 197 -10.51 36.63 -21.65
N ASP A 198 -10.87 37.74 -22.32
CA ASP A 198 -11.14 37.76 -23.74
C ASP A 198 -9.84 37.66 -24.60
N ALA A 199 -9.98 37.73 -25.92
CA ALA A 199 -8.85 37.69 -26.85
C ALA A 199 -7.90 38.90 -26.69
N ASP A 200 -8.42 40.05 -26.24
CA ASP A 200 -7.65 41.27 -25.96
C ASP A 200 -7.10 41.32 -24.54
N ARG A 201 -7.25 40.20 -23.77
CA ARG A 201 -6.84 40.03 -22.40
C ARG A 201 -7.58 40.89 -21.37
N ASN A 202 -8.76 41.40 -21.71
CA ASN A 202 -9.61 42.04 -20.71
C ASN A 202 -10.30 41.01 -19.85
N PRO A 203 -10.51 41.30 -18.55
CA PRO A 203 -11.17 40.36 -17.66
C PRO A 203 -12.66 40.26 -17.95
N VAL A 204 -13.13 39.04 -18.25
CA VAL A 204 -14.54 38.71 -18.45
C VAL A 204 -15.20 38.39 -17.09
N TYR A 205 -14.60 37.49 -16.36
CA TYR A 205 -14.99 37.17 -14.96
C TYR A 205 -13.85 36.62 -14.17
N SER A 206 -13.97 36.66 -12.84
CA SER A 206 -13.06 36.00 -11.94
C SER A 206 -13.79 35.47 -10.71
N TYR A 207 -13.28 34.35 -10.16
CA TYR A 207 -13.79 33.79 -8.91
C TYR A 207 -12.71 32.99 -8.19
N ASN A 208 -12.91 32.78 -6.90
CA ASN A 208 -12.07 31.87 -6.11
C ASN A 208 -12.81 30.53 -5.96
N ARG A 209 -12.10 29.45 -6.22
CA ARG A 209 -12.58 28.08 -6.04
C ARG A 209 -11.85 27.44 -4.87
N ASN A 210 -12.57 27.13 -3.81
CA ASN A 210 -12.08 26.36 -2.68
C ASN A 210 -12.79 25.00 -2.67
N SER A 211 -12.01 23.94 -2.55
CA SER A 211 -12.53 22.58 -2.49
C SER A 211 -11.83 21.83 -1.37
N GLU A 212 -12.59 21.19 -0.53
CA GLU A 212 -12.08 20.27 0.49
C GLU A 212 -12.74 18.91 0.30
N SER A 213 -11.93 17.87 0.28
CA SER A 213 -12.36 16.48 0.19
C SER A 213 -11.75 15.68 1.32
N SER A 214 -12.55 14.87 1.97
CA SER A 214 -12.10 13.93 3.00
C SER A 214 -12.68 12.56 2.72
N ARG A 215 -11.79 11.55 2.59
CA ARG A 215 -12.16 10.15 2.40
C ARG A 215 -11.54 9.32 3.51
N LYS A 216 -12.37 8.57 4.20
CA LYS A 216 -11.92 7.53 5.15
C LYS A 216 -11.99 6.17 4.46
N SER A 217 -10.98 5.37 4.63
CA SER A 217 -10.90 4.00 4.12
C SER A 217 -10.46 3.07 5.25
N GLY A 218 -11.02 1.89 5.28
CA GLY A 218 -10.65 0.86 6.24
C GLY A 218 -10.96 -0.51 5.69
N SER A 219 -10.17 -1.50 6.07
CA SER A 219 -10.43 -2.91 5.81
C SER A 219 -9.96 -3.74 6.99
N ALA A 220 -10.65 -4.86 7.20
CA ALA A 220 -10.28 -5.89 8.14
C ALA A 220 -10.39 -7.24 7.45
N ASP A 221 -9.40 -8.08 7.63
CA ASP A 221 -9.41 -9.47 7.17
C ASP A 221 -9.09 -10.39 8.35
N MET A 222 -9.70 -11.57 8.32
CA MET A 222 -9.44 -12.64 9.25
C MET A 222 -9.33 -13.95 8.49
N ASN A 223 -8.35 -14.75 8.83
CA ASN A 223 -8.18 -16.08 8.27
C ASN A 223 -7.92 -17.10 9.38
N VAL A 224 -8.42 -18.30 9.16
CA VAL A 224 -8.15 -19.47 9.99
C VAL A 224 -7.69 -20.58 9.06
N ASP A 225 -6.54 -21.15 9.33
CA ASP A 225 -5.92 -22.16 8.51
C ASP A 225 -5.51 -23.36 9.32
N TYR A 226 -5.82 -24.53 8.78
CA TYR A 226 -5.32 -25.79 9.29
C TYR A 226 -4.44 -26.44 8.22
N GLN A 227 -3.22 -26.73 8.57
CA GLN A 227 -2.25 -27.40 7.71
C GLN A 227 -1.90 -28.77 8.29
N ARG A 228 -2.08 -29.81 7.47
CA ARG A 228 -1.58 -31.16 7.73
C ARG A 228 -0.43 -31.48 6.79
N SER A 229 0.71 -31.87 7.34
CA SER A 229 1.88 -32.34 6.59
C SER A 229 1.93 -33.86 6.60
N THR A 230 2.24 -34.46 5.47
CA THR A 230 2.48 -35.91 5.38
C THR A 230 3.98 -36.16 5.45
N ARG A 231 4.42 -37.16 6.22
CA ARG A 231 5.80 -37.62 6.16
C ARG A 231 6.02 -38.23 4.76
N LYS A 232 6.94 -37.68 3.99
CA LYS A 232 7.47 -38.44 2.84
C LYS A 232 8.23 -39.64 3.44
N LYS A 233 7.82 -40.85 3.03
CA LYS A 233 8.62 -42.07 3.27
C LYS A 233 9.88 -42.00 2.44
#